data_a1ac025dde8548fbaac5759f158c1382
#
_entry.id   a1ac025dde8548fbaac5759f158c1382
#
_cell.length_a   1.000
_cell.length_b   1.000
_cell.length_c   1.000
_cell.angle_alpha   90.00
_cell.angle_beta   90.00
_cell.angle_gamma   90.00
#
_symmetry.space_group_name_H-M   'P 1'
#
loop_
_entity.id
_entity.type
_entity.pdbx_description
1 polymer ?
#
loop_
_entity_poly.entity_id
_entity_poly.type
_entity_poly.pdbx_seq_one_letter_code
_entity_poly.pdbx_strand_id
1 'polypeptide(L)'
;MLFRSHAARVTGVDISAEAVAHARRAYGALGNVEFACAPCTRLPLDDACIDLAVSFETIEHIAEQAEFLDELARVLAPGGALVLSCPNKLEYSDKRGFANEFHVKELYREELEALLAGRFPVAEWYGQRPTFFSLIAPEFSSSELRPGRGRVEAQLVEVSESAPDQASPRLSHPLYFLACASRSREALDALAPALSVLADRDDWVHQDYEKIMGYLENSAAHSRVLEQRLEGHSREMARVAKQAADLGTAVSLQETALAAQKALMEASAAAHASELAAKDAELLRRRGWRWWLKLPFIRLGLLKE
;
A
#
# COMPACT_ATOMS: atom_id res chain seq x y z
N MET A 1 -7.83 -21.35 -20.60
CA MET A 1 -8.78 -22.37 -20.11
C MET A 1 -8.29 -23.77 -20.49
N LEU A 2 -7.38 -24.31 -19.67
CA LEU A 2 -6.65 -25.55 -19.96
C LEU A 2 -7.53 -26.82 -19.86
N PHE A 3 -8.54 -26.81 -18.99
CA PHE A 3 -9.36 -28.02 -18.71
C PHE A 3 -10.32 -28.39 -19.85
N ARG A 4 -10.77 -27.45 -20.68
CA ARG A 4 -11.78 -27.71 -21.70
C ARG A 4 -11.37 -28.69 -22.79
N SER A 5 -10.06 -28.77 -23.09
CA SER A 5 -9.56 -29.67 -24.15
C SER A 5 -9.61 -31.14 -23.79
N HIS A 6 -9.80 -31.47 -22.51
CA HIS A 6 -9.78 -32.83 -22.01
C HIS A 6 -11.12 -33.23 -21.33
N ALA A 7 -12.01 -32.29 -21.06
CA ALA A 7 -13.30 -32.51 -20.42
C ALA A 7 -14.43 -32.60 -21.48
N ALA A 8 -15.36 -33.50 -21.29
CA ALA A 8 -16.55 -33.58 -22.13
C ALA A 8 -17.45 -32.35 -21.96
N ARG A 9 -17.58 -31.85 -20.72
CA ARG A 9 -18.36 -30.67 -20.34
C ARG A 9 -17.65 -29.91 -19.23
N VAL A 10 -17.71 -28.59 -19.28
CA VAL A 10 -17.18 -27.69 -18.24
C VAL A 10 -18.24 -26.68 -17.84
N THR A 11 -18.56 -26.60 -16.55
CA THR A 11 -19.46 -25.59 -15.99
C THR A 11 -18.64 -24.64 -15.12
N GLY A 12 -18.56 -23.36 -15.52
CA GLY A 12 -17.99 -22.28 -14.70
C GLY A 12 -19.08 -21.63 -13.85
N VAL A 13 -18.84 -21.47 -12.57
CA VAL A 13 -19.79 -20.81 -11.66
C VAL A 13 -19.10 -19.64 -10.99
N ASP A 14 -19.79 -18.50 -10.93
CA ASP A 14 -19.35 -17.30 -10.25
C ASP A 14 -20.57 -16.59 -9.65
N ILE A 15 -20.40 -15.91 -8.53
CA ILE A 15 -21.46 -15.12 -7.89
C ILE A 15 -21.72 -13.80 -8.65
N SER A 16 -20.72 -13.29 -9.37
CA SER A 16 -20.80 -12.05 -10.12
C SER A 16 -21.51 -12.28 -11.46
N ALA A 17 -22.68 -11.68 -11.63
CA ALA A 17 -23.40 -11.68 -12.91
C ALA A 17 -22.59 -11.04 -14.03
N GLU A 18 -21.77 -10.04 -13.72
CA GLU A 18 -20.89 -9.36 -14.68
C GLU A 18 -19.76 -10.29 -15.15
N ALA A 19 -19.10 -11.00 -14.23
CA ALA A 19 -18.08 -11.98 -14.55
C ALA A 19 -18.63 -13.11 -15.43
N VAL A 20 -19.80 -13.62 -15.08
CA VAL A 20 -20.51 -14.64 -15.88
C VAL A 20 -20.88 -14.12 -17.27
N ALA A 21 -21.38 -12.88 -17.36
CA ALA A 21 -21.70 -12.29 -18.65
C ALA A 21 -20.44 -12.07 -19.53
N HIS A 22 -19.34 -11.67 -18.92
CA HIS A 22 -18.05 -11.57 -19.58
C HIS A 22 -17.57 -12.95 -20.09
N ALA A 23 -17.59 -13.96 -19.23
CA ALA A 23 -17.17 -15.32 -19.56
C ALA A 23 -18.01 -15.91 -20.72
N ARG A 24 -19.32 -15.69 -20.70
CA ARG A 24 -20.21 -16.08 -21.81
C ARG A 24 -19.88 -15.41 -23.12
N ARG A 25 -19.56 -14.11 -23.10
CA ARG A 25 -19.13 -13.38 -24.33
C ARG A 25 -17.81 -13.90 -24.84
N ALA A 26 -16.85 -14.14 -23.95
CA ALA A 26 -15.49 -14.53 -24.35
C ALA A 26 -15.40 -16.02 -24.77
N TYR A 27 -16.19 -16.89 -24.15
CA TYR A 27 -16.02 -18.34 -24.28
C TYR A 27 -17.30 -19.09 -24.65
N GLY A 28 -18.45 -18.44 -24.78
CA GLY A 28 -19.74 -19.08 -25.06
C GLY A 28 -19.84 -19.76 -26.43
N ALA A 29 -18.92 -19.43 -27.36
CA ALA A 29 -18.83 -20.12 -28.64
C ALA A 29 -18.19 -21.54 -28.53
N LEU A 30 -17.64 -21.90 -27.36
CA LEU A 30 -17.04 -23.21 -27.12
C LEU A 30 -18.15 -24.21 -26.79
N GLY A 31 -18.30 -25.24 -27.61
CA GLY A 31 -19.45 -26.16 -27.56
C GLY A 31 -19.58 -27.03 -26.30
N ASN A 32 -18.54 -27.08 -25.45
CA ASN A 32 -18.51 -27.88 -24.23
C ASN A 32 -18.36 -27.04 -22.95
N VAL A 33 -18.57 -25.71 -23.02
CA VAL A 33 -18.41 -24.82 -21.87
C VAL A 33 -19.70 -24.04 -21.62
N GLU A 34 -20.15 -24.03 -20.38
CA GLU A 34 -21.28 -23.22 -19.94
C GLU A 34 -20.94 -22.45 -18.67
N PHE A 35 -21.71 -21.38 -18.36
CA PHE A 35 -21.48 -20.54 -17.20
C PHE A 35 -22.79 -20.30 -16.46
N ALA A 36 -22.76 -20.40 -15.12
CA ALA A 36 -23.87 -20.14 -14.24
C ALA A 36 -23.52 -19.04 -13.21
N CYS A 37 -24.51 -18.21 -12.88
CA CYS A 37 -24.37 -17.23 -11.82
C CYS A 37 -25.03 -17.80 -10.56
N ALA A 38 -24.23 -18.16 -9.56
CA ALA A 38 -24.71 -18.71 -8.30
C ALA A 38 -23.65 -18.55 -7.20
N PRO A 39 -24.05 -18.54 -5.91
CA PRO A 39 -23.09 -18.63 -4.81
C PRO A 39 -22.46 -20.03 -4.77
N CYS A 40 -21.19 -20.08 -4.39
CA CYS A 40 -20.43 -21.33 -4.32
C CYS A 40 -20.93 -22.30 -3.23
N THR A 41 -21.68 -21.79 -2.25
CA THR A 41 -22.36 -22.58 -1.22
C THR A 41 -23.68 -23.23 -1.68
N ARG A 42 -24.11 -22.91 -2.91
CA ARG A 42 -25.32 -23.49 -3.52
C ARG A 42 -25.21 -23.50 -5.04
N LEU A 43 -24.53 -24.51 -5.55
CA LEU A 43 -24.30 -24.67 -6.98
C LEU A 43 -25.58 -25.12 -7.71
N PRO A 44 -25.84 -24.60 -8.92
CA PRO A 44 -27.00 -25.01 -9.73
C PRO A 44 -26.70 -26.33 -10.48
N LEU A 45 -26.30 -27.33 -9.73
CA LEU A 45 -25.89 -28.66 -10.20
C LEU A 45 -26.57 -29.73 -9.36
N ASP A 46 -26.87 -30.85 -10.00
CA ASP A 46 -27.43 -32.02 -9.33
C ASP A 46 -26.38 -32.72 -8.42
N ASP A 47 -26.84 -33.55 -7.51
CA ASP A 47 -25.99 -34.35 -6.65
C ASP A 47 -25.18 -35.33 -7.51
N ALA A 48 -23.94 -35.57 -7.15
CA ALA A 48 -23.06 -36.59 -7.70
C ALA A 48 -22.94 -36.53 -9.26
N CYS A 49 -22.97 -35.36 -9.85
CA CYS A 49 -22.96 -35.17 -11.31
C CYS A 49 -21.61 -34.68 -11.89
N ILE A 50 -20.63 -34.41 -11.04
CA ILE A 50 -19.33 -33.85 -11.43
C ILE A 50 -18.21 -34.86 -11.14
N ASP A 51 -17.34 -35.09 -12.14
CA ASP A 51 -16.17 -35.97 -11.98
C ASP A 51 -14.98 -35.21 -11.39
N LEU A 52 -14.85 -33.91 -11.70
CA LEU A 52 -13.75 -33.07 -11.24
C LEU A 52 -14.25 -31.66 -10.91
N ALA A 53 -14.09 -31.24 -9.65
CA ALA A 53 -14.29 -29.90 -9.21
C ALA A 53 -12.91 -29.18 -9.07
N VAL A 54 -12.80 -27.95 -9.58
CA VAL A 54 -11.58 -27.15 -9.48
C VAL A 54 -11.94 -25.81 -8.87
N SER A 55 -11.27 -25.46 -7.78
CA SER A 55 -11.45 -24.19 -7.09
C SER A 55 -10.08 -23.63 -6.70
N PHE A 56 -9.63 -22.56 -7.36
CA PHE A 56 -8.37 -21.92 -7.07
C PHE A 56 -8.60 -20.54 -6.50
N GLU A 57 -7.91 -20.26 -5.38
CA GLU A 57 -7.90 -18.93 -4.73
C GLU A 57 -9.34 -18.40 -4.53
N THR A 58 -10.16 -19.19 -3.86
CA THR A 58 -11.59 -18.88 -3.66
C THR A 58 -12.00 -19.00 -2.20
N ILE A 59 -11.58 -20.08 -1.52
CA ILE A 59 -12.04 -20.40 -0.17
C ILE A 59 -11.70 -19.32 0.86
N GLU A 60 -10.61 -18.57 0.67
CA GLU A 60 -10.19 -17.45 1.51
C GLU A 60 -11.12 -16.23 1.44
N HIS A 61 -11.91 -16.11 0.36
CA HIS A 61 -12.89 -15.05 0.16
C HIS A 61 -14.27 -15.37 0.72
N ILE A 62 -14.45 -16.57 1.30
CA ILE A 62 -15.74 -17.11 1.77
C ILE A 62 -15.73 -17.20 3.28
N ALA A 63 -16.78 -16.67 3.92
CA ALA A 63 -16.97 -16.83 5.36
C ALA A 63 -17.46 -18.24 5.72
N GLU A 64 -18.35 -18.81 4.89
CA GLU A 64 -19.00 -20.10 5.05
C GLU A 64 -18.18 -21.22 4.40
N GLN A 65 -16.90 -21.35 4.78
CA GLN A 65 -15.94 -22.28 4.18
C GLN A 65 -16.38 -23.76 4.29
N ALA A 66 -17.03 -24.11 5.40
CA ALA A 66 -17.53 -25.46 5.62
C ALA A 66 -18.68 -25.78 4.65
N GLU A 67 -19.66 -24.90 4.53
CA GLU A 67 -20.79 -25.02 3.62
C GLU A 67 -20.35 -25.09 2.15
N PHE A 68 -19.35 -24.33 1.79
CA PHE A 68 -18.74 -24.39 0.47
C PHE A 68 -18.17 -25.79 0.17
N LEU A 69 -17.42 -26.36 1.09
CA LEU A 69 -16.88 -27.71 0.93
C LEU A 69 -17.96 -28.80 0.98
N ASP A 70 -19.04 -28.62 1.76
CA ASP A 70 -20.19 -29.49 1.75
C ASP A 70 -20.88 -29.51 0.38
N GLU A 71 -21.01 -28.35 -0.23
CA GLU A 71 -21.61 -28.20 -1.55
C GLU A 71 -20.74 -28.83 -2.65
N LEU A 72 -19.42 -28.66 -2.60
CA LEU A 72 -18.52 -29.37 -3.50
C LEU A 72 -18.59 -30.88 -3.33
N ALA A 73 -18.68 -31.34 -2.08
CA ALA A 73 -18.85 -32.77 -1.80
C ALA A 73 -20.20 -33.32 -2.28
N ARG A 74 -21.27 -32.51 -2.25
CA ARG A 74 -22.61 -32.90 -2.77
C ARG A 74 -22.58 -33.12 -4.27
N VAL A 75 -22.00 -32.20 -5.03
CA VAL A 75 -22.03 -32.30 -6.50
C VAL A 75 -21.03 -33.30 -7.08
N LEU A 76 -19.96 -33.60 -6.34
CA LEU A 76 -18.97 -34.59 -6.78
C LEU A 76 -19.52 -36.04 -6.74
N ALA A 77 -19.35 -36.72 -7.86
CA ALA A 77 -19.62 -38.16 -7.98
C ALA A 77 -18.80 -38.96 -6.94
N PRO A 78 -19.21 -40.18 -6.58
CA PRO A 78 -18.47 -41.01 -5.62
C PRO A 78 -17.00 -41.22 -5.96
N GLY A 79 -16.66 -41.36 -7.24
CA GLY A 79 -15.29 -41.43 -7.76
C GLY A 79 -14.73 -40.11 -8.27
N GLY A 80 -15.39 -38.99 -7.97
CA GLY A 80 -14.94 -37.67 -8.35
C GLY A 80 -13.86 -37.13 -7.45
N ALA A 81 -13.15 -36.10 -7.94
CA ALA A 81 -12.05 -35.45 -7.20
C ALA A 81 -12.21 -33.95 -7.14
N LEU A 82 -11.72 -33.37 -6.06
CA LEU A 82 -11.55 -31.92 -5.86
C LEU A 82 -10.08 -31.54 -6.02
N VAL A 83 -9.82 -30.49 -6.79
CA VAL A 83 -8.53 -29.79 -6.81
C VAL A 83 -8.76 -28.38 -6.28
N LEU A 84 -8.19 -28.08 -5.13
CA LEU A 84 -8.40 -26.81 -4.42
C LEU A 84 -7.07 -26.13 -4.11
N SER A 85 -6.96 -24.84 -4.38
CA SER A 85 -5.85 -24.02 -3.88
C SER A 85 -6.32 -22.90 -2.96
N CYS A 86 -5.47 -22.51 -2.04
CA CYS A 86 -5.63 -21.33 -1.21
C CYS A 86 -4.28 -20.80 -0.72
N PRO A 87 -4.19 -19.53 -0.29
CA PRO A 87 -2.99 -18.99 0.35
C PRO A 87 -2.61 -19.80 1.59
N ASN A 88 -1.31 -20.01 1.76
CA ASN A 88 -0.73 -20.48 3.02
C ASN A 88 -0.61 -19.28 3.96
N LYS A 89 -1.52 -19.11 4.90
CA LYS A 89 -1.57 -17.96 5.80
C LYS A 89 -0.22 -17.61 6.42
N LEU A 90 0.53 -18.62 6.86
CA LEU A 90 1.85 -18.40 7.47
C LEU A 90 2.84 -17.72 6.53
N GLU A 91 2.91 -18.17 5.26
CA GLU A 91 3.88 -17.66 4.29
C GLU A 91 3.36 -16.45 3.52
N TYR A 92 2.03 -16.42 3.26
CA TYR A 92 1.38 -15.38 2.46
C TYR A 92 1.21 -14.08 3.25
N SER A 93 0.70 -14.16 4.48
CA SER A 93 0.34 -13.00 5.30
C SER A 93 1.25 -12.81 6.51
N ASP A 94 1.37 -13.82 7.40
CA ASP A 94 1.99 -13.63 8.71
C ASP A 94 3.48 -13.26 8.61
N LYS A 95 4.27 -14.03 7.88
CA LYS A 95 5.70 -13.77 7.71
C LYS A 95 6.01 -12.50 6.92
N ARG A 96 5.09 -12.08 6.06
CA ARG A 96 5.26 -10.89 5.22
C ARG A 96 4.74 -9.62 5.88
N GLY A 97 3.96 -9.74 6.97
CA GLY A 97 3.24 -8.61 7.55
C GLY A 97 2.25 -7.99 6.57
N PHE A 98 1.67 -8.81 5.68
CA PHE A 98 0.77 -8.39 4.62
C PHE A 98 -0.65 -8.85 4.93
N ALA A 99 -1.64 -7.98 4.75
CA ALA A 99 -3.04 -8.31 4.84
C ALA A 99 -3.72 -7.98 3.51
N ASN A 100 -4.37 -8.97 2.89
CA ASN A 100 -5.19 -8.74 1.71
C ASN A 100 -6.60 -8.35 2.16
N GLU A 101 -7.04 -7.15 1.80
CA GLU A 101 -8.35 -6.61 2.19
C GLU A 101 -9.54 -7.42 1.64
N PHE A 102 -9.32 -8.22 0.60
CA PHE A 102 -10.35 -9.07 0.00
C PHE A 102 -10.43 -10.46 0.62
N HIS A 103 -9.48 -10.85 1.48
CA HIS A 103 -9.49 -12.15 2.15
C HIS A 103 -10.33 -12.06 3.42
N VAL A 104 -11.38 -12.85 3.49
CA VAL A 104 -12.23 -12.96 4.67
C VAL A 104 -11.57 -13.83 5.73
N LYS A 105 -11.02 -14.98 5.31
CA LYS A 105 -10.35 -15.92 6.22
C LYS A 105 -9.34 -16.79 5.50
N GLU A 106 -8.07 -16.48 5.66
CA GLU A 106 -6.97 -17.36 5.24
C GLU A 106 -6.79 -18.53 6.22
N LEU A 107 -6.30 -19.65 5.72
CA LEU A 107 -6.17 -20.89 6.48
C LEU A 107 -4.70 -21.27 6.68
N TYR A 108 -4.39 -21.79 7.88
CA TYR A 108 -3.20 -22.59 8.09
C TYR A 108 -3.40 -24.00 7.51
N ARG A 109 -2.30 -24.72 7.32
CA ARG A 109 -2.33 -26.07 6.77
C ARG A 109 -3.26 -27.01 7.53
N GLU A 110 -3.18 -27.01 8.84
CA GLU A 110 -3.93 -27.88 9.73
C GLU A 110 -5.43 -27.55 9.72
N GLU A 111 -5.78 -26.29 9.56
CA GLU A 111 -7.16 -25.83 9.45
C GLU A 111 -7.81 -26.33 8.16
N LEU A 112 -7.11 -26.18 7.03
CA LEU A 112 -7.57 -26.67 5.73
C LEU A 112 -7.69 -28.20 5.73
N GLU A 113 -6.73 -28.89 6.32
CA GLU A 113 -6.75 -30.35 6.45
C GLU A 113 -7.96 -30.82 7.26
N ALA A 114 -8.23 -30.16 8.39
CA ALA A 114 -9.41 -30.47 9.21
C ALA A 114 -10.74 -30.24 8.49
N LEU A 115 -10.82 -29.16 7.70
CA LEU A 115 -12.01 -28.84 6.88
C LEU A 115 -12.25 -29.91 5.78
N LEU A 116 -11.19 -30.41 5.16
CA LEU A 116 -11.27 -31.41 4.11
C LEU A 116 -11.56 -32.80 4.66
N ALA A 117 -10.95 -33.21 5.78
CA ALA A 117 -10.97 -34.57 6.31
C ALA A 117 -12.38 -35.13 6.56
N GLY A 118 -13.33 -34.28 6.96
CA GLY A 118 -14.71 -34.67 7.20
C GLY A 118 -15.52 -35.03 5.94
N ARG A 119 -15.02 -34.64 4.75
CA ARG A 119 -15.72 -34.76 3.47
C ARG A 119 -14.96 -35.61 2.46
N PHE A 120 -13.64 -35.51 2.51
CA PHE A 120 -12.71 -36.16 1.60
C PHE A 120 -11.63 -36.88 2.43
N PRO A 121 -11.84 -38.17 2.73
CA PRO A 121 -10.94 -38.93 3.58
C PRO A 121 -9.55 -39.15 2.97
N VAL A 122 -9.40 -38.94 1.66
CA VAL A 122 -8.12 -39.08 0.97
C VAL A 122 -7.73 -37.71 0.38
N ALA A 123 -6.54 -37.22 0.74
CA ALA A 123 -6.01 -35.99 0.18
C ALA A 123 -4.52 -36.14 -0.11
N GLU A 124 -4.09 -35.62 -1.26
CA GLU A 124 -2.70 -35.40 -1.63
C GLU A 124 -2.42 -33.93 -1.65
N TRP A 125 -1.24 -33.56 -1.19
CA TRP A 125 -0.89 -32.18 -0.94
C TRP A 125 0.31 -31.77 -1.78
N TYR A 126 0.16 -30.63 -2.42
CA TYR A 126 1.20 -29.97 -3.18
C TYR A 126 1.40 -28.56 -2.65
N GLY A 127 2.59 -28.01 -2.85
CA GLY A 127 2.88 -26.61 -2.65
C GLY A 127 3.03 -25.91 -3.99
N GLN A 128 2.62 -24.64 -4.04
CA GLN A 128 2.87 -23.79 -5.18
C GLN A 128 3.59 -22.53 -4.71
N ARG A 129 4.62 -22.13 -5.46
CA ARG A 129 5.32 -20.88 -5.29
C ARG A 129 5.67 -20.33 -6.66
N PRO A 130 5.23 -19.11 -7.03
CA PRO A 130 5.78 -18.38 -8.17
C PRO A 130 7.26 -18.11 -7.91
N THR A 131 8.12 -18.52 -8.81
CA THR A 131 9.57 -18.32 -8.69
C THR A 131 10.15 -18.04 -10.07
N PHE A 132 11.26 -17.29 -10.09
CA PHE A 132 12.11 -17.24 -11.25
C PHE A 132 13.03 -18.47 -11.23
N PHE A 133 13.13 -19.16 -12.35
CA PHE A 133 13.99 -20.34 -12.46
C PHE A 133 14.69 -20.36 -13.83
N SER A 134 15.84 -21.01 -13.88
CA SER A 134 16.54 -21.29 -15.12
C SER A 134 16.08 -22.66 -15.63
N LEU A 135 15.51 -22.70 -16.83
CA LEU A 135 15.12 -23.93 -17.49
C LEU A 135 16.22 -24.31 -18.50
N ILE A 136 16.79 -25.50 -18.32
CA ILE A 136 17.68 -26.11 -19.31
C ILE A 136 16.93 -27.31 -19.89
N ALA A 137 16.56 -27.21 -21.17
CA ALA A 137 15.88 -28.28 -21.87
C ALA A 137 16.56 -28.50 -23.24
N PRO A 138 16.50 -29.72 -23.80
CA PRO A 138 16.93 -29.95 -25.16
C PRO A 138 16.17 -29.07 -26.14
N GLU A 139 16.85 -28.50 -27.13
CA GLU A 139 16.21 -27.80 -28.23
C GLU A 139 15.56 -28.85 -29.15
N PHE A 140 14.23 -29.00 -29.02
CA PHE A 140 13.48 -29.92 -29.87
C PHE A 140 13.00 -29.21 -31.11
N SER A 141 13.36 -29.73 -32.29
CA SER A 141 12.59 -29.42 -33.46
C SER A 141 11.23 -30.13 -33.39
N SER A 142 10.16 -29.45 -33.77
CA SER A 142 8.78 -29.93 -33.73
C SER A 142 8.52 -31.26 -34.49
N SER A 143 9.49 -31.72 -35.30
CA SER A 143 9.44 -32.97 -36.06
C SER A 143 9.96 -34.20 -35.32
N GLU A 144 10.56 -34.05 -34.12
CA GLU A 144 11.22 -35.13 -33.36
C GLU A 144 10.47 -35.57 -32.10
N LEU A 145 9.35 -34.94 -31.78
CA LEU A 145 8.46 -35.42 -30.72
C LEU A 145 7.80 -36.74 -31.14
N ARG A 146 8.49 -37.85 -30.91
CA ARG A 146 7.89 -39.18 -31.05
C ARG A 146 6.90 -39.39 -29.89
N PRO A 147 5.60 -39.68 -30.19
CA PRO A 147 4.65 -40.07 -29.17
C PRO A 147 5.20 -41.28 -28.39
N GLY A 148 5.39 -41.16 -27.08
CA GLY A 148 5.77 -42.26 -26.21
C GLY A 148 7.22 -42.30 -25.71
N ARG A 149 8.08 -41.38 -26.08
CA ARG A 149 9.39 -41.20 -25.41
C ARG A 149 9.46 -39.84 -24.73
N GLY A 150 9.46 -39.89 -23.43
CA GLY A 150 9.94 -38.77 -22.65
C GLY A 150 9.04 -38.37 -21.51
N ARG A 151 8.97 -39.21 -20.47
CA ARG A 151 8.87 -38.65 -19.14
C ARG A 151 10.12 -37.84 -18.94
N VAL A 152 10.06 -36.52 -19.00
CA VAL A 152 11.13 -35.66 -18.53
C VAL A 152 11.11 -35.81 -17.00
N GLU A 153 12.03 -36.57 -16.43
CA GLU A 153 12.26 -36.55 -14.99
C GLU A 153 12.92 -35.20 -14.67
N ALA A 154 12.10 -34.24 -14.29
CA ALA A 154 12.59 -32.97 -13.77
C ALA A 154 12.88 -33.15 -12.27
N GLN A 155 14.10 -32.87 -11.88
CA GLN A 155 14.49 -32.84 -10.47
C GLN A 155 14.36 -31.39 -9.97
N LEU A 156 13.47 -31.17 -8.98
CA LEU A 156 13.46 -29.90 -8.26
C LEU A 156 14.66 -29.85 -7.31
N VAL A 157 15.48 -28.82 -7.45
CA VAL A 157 16.60 -28.53 -6.54
C VAL A 157 16.39 -27.13 -6.01
N GLU A 158 16.03 -26.99 -4.73
CA GLU A 158 16.02 -25.70 -4.04
C GLU A 158 17.39 -25.45 -3.39
N VAL A 159 17.96 -24.29 -3.64
CA VAL A 159 19.19 -23.80 -3.04
C VAL A 159 18.89 -22.55 -2.23
N SER A 160 19.38 -22.48 -1.00
CA SER A 160 19.25 -21.30 -0.14
C SER A 160 20.59 -20.57 -0.03
N GLU A 161 20.55 -19.24 -0.01
CA GLU A 161 21.73 -18.41 0.23
C GLU A 161 22.37 -18.72 1.60
N SER A 162 21.56 -19.03 2.60
CA SER A 162 22.03 -19.38 3.96
C SER A 162 22.56 -20.82 4.09
N ALA A 163 22.27 -21.71 3.12
CA ALA A 163 22.69 -23.12 3.13
C ALA A 163 22.87 -23.64 1.69
N PRO A 164 23.86 -23.14 0.93
CA PRO A 164 24.01 -23.43 -0.50
C PRO A 164 24.29 -24.90 -0.80
N ASP A 165 24.81 -25.64 0.15
CA ASP A 165 25.17 -27.06 -0.02
C ASP A 165 24.03 -28.04 0.33
N GLN A 166 22.87 -27.52 0.78
CA GLN A 166 21.70 -28.33 1.13
C GLN A 166 20.63 -28.23 0.04
N ALA A 167 20.66 -29.17 -0.88
CA ALA A 167 19.60 -29.32 -1.87
C ALA A 167 18.38 -30.01 -1.24
N SER A 168 17.20 -29.42 -1.35
CA SER A 168 15.94 -30.05 -0.96
C SER A 168 15.19 -30.56 -2.19
N PRO A 169 14.74 -31.82 -2.22
CA PRO A 169 13.90 -32.35 -3.29
C PRO A 169 12.43 -31.94 -3.13
N ARG A 170 12.10 -31.11 -2.15
CA ARG A 170 10.76 -30.66 -1.84
C ARG A 170 10.71 -29.16 -1.85
N LEU A 171 9.57 -28.61 -2.29
CA LEU A 171 9.31 -27.18 -2.21
C LEU A 171 9.21 -26.75 -0.73
N SER A 172 10.15 -25.97 -0.26
CA SER A 172 10.13 -25.38 1.09
C SER A 172 9.28 -24.13 1.09
N HIS A 173 8.52 -23.91 2.16
CA HIS A 173 7.74 -22.69 2.35
C HIS A 173 6.83 -22.31 1.16
N PRO A 174 5.88 -23.19 0.75
CA PRO A 174 4.97 -22.90 -0.33
C PRO A 174 4.12 -21.66 0.00
N LEU A 175 3.93 -20.79 -0.97
CA LEU A 175 3.10 -19.59 -0.82
C LEU A 175 1.61 -19.97 -0.85
N TYR A 176 1.28 -21.02 -1.61
CA TYR A 176 -0.06 -21.56 -1.71
C TYR A 176 -0.06 -23.04 -1.43
N PHE A 177 -1.12 -23.53 -0.80
CA PHE A 177 -1.44 -24.94 -0.74
C PHE A 177 -2.23 -25.33 -1.98
N LEU A 178 -1.98 -26.52 -2.47
CA LEU A 178 -2.83 -27.20 -3.45
C LEU A 178 -3.20 -28.57 -2.88
N ALA A 179 -4.48 -28.82 -2.72
CA ALA A 179 -5.03 -30.09 -2.25
C ALA A 179 -5.76 -30.80 -3.39
N CYS A 180 -5.37 -32.04 -3.67
CA CYS A 180 -6.16 -32.96 -4.46
C CYS A 180 -6.87 -33.90 -3.48
N ALA A 181 -8.19 -33.84 -3.39
CA ALA A 181 -8.97 -34.53 -2.38
C ALA A 181 -10.10 -35.36 -3.02
N SER A 182 -10.37 -36.55 -2.48
CA SER A 182 -11.43 -37.45 -2.97
C SER A 182 -11.95 -38.34 -1.85
N ARG A 183 -13.07 -39.00 -2.12
CA ARG A 183 -13.58 -40.14 -1.33
C ARG A 183 -12.90 -41.46 -1.68
N SER A 184 -12.22 -41.52 -2.83
CA SER A 184 -11.57 -42.70 -3.40
C SER A 184 -10.11 -42.46 -3.70
N ARG A 185 -9.25 -43.40 -3.36
CA ARG A 185 -7.83 -43.36 -3.66
C ARG A 185 -7.56 -43.42 -5.16
N GLU A 186 -8.31 -44.26 -5.86
CA GLU A 186 -8.18 -44.45 -7.30
C GLU A 186 -8.42 -43.18 -8.10
N ALA A 187 -9.32 -42.32 -7.61
CA ALA A 187 -9.56 -41.02 -8.24
C ALA A 187 -8.34 -40.08 -8.18
N LEU A 188 -7.57 -40.14 -7.10
CA LEU A 188 -6.34 -39.34 -6.97
C LEU A 188 -5.20 -39.91 -7.78
N ASP A 189 -5.06 -41.21 -7.86
CA ASP A 189 -4.01 -41.87 -8.65
C ASP A 189 -4.07 -41.47 -10.14
N ALA A 190 -5.25 -41.14 -10.63
CA ALA A 190 -5.46 -40.64 -11.99
C ALA A 190 -5.04 -39.17 -12.16
N LEU A 191 -4.96 -38.41 -11.08
CA LEU A 191 -4.63 -36.99 -11.11
C LEU A 191 -3.18 -36.68 -10.76
N ALA A 192 -2.45 -37.59 -10.12
CA ALA A 192 -1.15 -37.35 -9.49
C ALA A 192 -0.04 -36.95 -10.47
N PRO A 193 0.29 -35.68 -10.65
CA PRO A 193 1.53 -35.26 -11.29
C PRO A 193 2.66 -35.27 -10.25
N ALA A 194 3.82 -35.78 -10.62
CA ALA A 194 5.00 -35.68 -9.76
C ALA A 194 5.51 -34.23 -9.66
N LEU A 195 5.40 -33.48 -10.76
CA LEU A 195 5.79 -32.06 -10.87
C LEU A 195 5.00 -31.40 -12.00
N SER A 196 4.50 -30.20 -11.77
CA SER A 196 3.94 -29.34 -12.81
C SER A 196 4.75 -28.06 -12.93
N VAL A 197 5.25 -27.76 -14.11
CA VAL A 197 5.97 -26.52 -14.41
C VAL A 197 5.19 -25.76 -15.47
N LEU A 198 4.78 -24.56 -15.14
CA LEU A 198 4.18 -23.62 -16.08
C LEU A 198 5.26 -22.58 -16.45
N ALA A 199 5.62 -22.58 -17.72
CA ALA A 199 6.52 -21.58 -18.31
C ALA A 199 5.73 -20.59 -19.14
N ASP A 200 6.05 -19.33 -18.98
CA ASP A 200 5.52 -18.24 -19.79
C ASP A 200 6.37 -18.10 -21.06
N ARG A 201 5.78 -18.41 -22.22
CA ARG A 201 6.47 -18.34 -23.50
C ARG A 201 6.86 -16.91 -23.89
N ASP A 202 6.02 -15.95 -23.53
CA ASP A 202 6.15 -14.57 -23.98
C ASP A 202 6.91 -13.73 -22.94
N ASP A 203 7.38 -14.38 -21.86
CA ASP A 203 8.20 -13.78 -20.81
C ASP A 203 7.57 -12.56 -20.13
N TRP A 204 6.23 -12.48 -20.15
CA TRP A 204 5.48 -11.32 -19.68
C TRP A 204 5.65 -11.08 -18.17
N VAL A 205 5.81 -12.14 -17.39
CA VAL A 205 6.04 -12.02 -15.93
C VAL A 205 7.39 -11.35 -15.66
N HIS A 206 8.43 -11.73 -16.39
CA HIS A 206 9.75 -11.11 -16.30
C HIS A 206 9.73 -9.65 -16.77
N GLN A 207 9.07 -9.38 -17.90
CA GLN A 207 8.91 -8.03 -18.43
C GLN A 207 8.15 -7.13 -17.45
N ASP A 208 7.11 -7.63 -16.77
CA ASP A 208 6.39 -6.87 -15.76
C ASP A 208 7.23 -6.65 -14.50
N TYR A 209 8.04 -7.63 -14.11
CA TYR A 209 9.03 -7.46 -13.05
C TYR A 209 10.05 -6.36 -13.38
N GLU A 210 10.62 -6.36 -14.58
CA GLU A 210 11.54 -5.32 -15.04
C GLU A 210 10.88 -3.93 -15.05
N LYS A 211 9.63 -3.82 -15.50
CA LYS A 211 8.87 -2.57 -15.42
C LYS A 211 8.69 -2.09 -13.98
N ILE A 212 8.31 -3.00 -13.07
CA ILE A 212 8.15 -2.67 -11.64
C ILE A 212 9.48 -2.20 -11.06
N MET A 213 10.59 -2.88 -11.34
CA MET A 213 11.92 -2.47 -10.91
C MET A 213 12.29 -1.09 -11.46
N GLY A 214 12.02 -0.81 -12.74
CA GLY A 214 12.21 0.50 -13.34
C GLY A 214 11.36 1.60 -12.67
N TYR A 215 10.12 1.32 -12.30
CA TYR A 215 9.27 2.26 -11.54
C TYR A 215 9.82 2.51 -10.13
N LEU A 216 10.30 1.48 -9.44
CA LEU A 216 10.88 1.62 -8.11
C LEU A 216 12.17 2.46 -8.14
N GLU A 217 13.06 2.24 -9.10
CA GLU A 217 14.27 3.02 -9.28
C GLU A 217 13.95 4.49 -9.59
N ASN A 218 13.02 4.75 -10.49
CA ASN A 218 12.56 6.10 -10.83
C ASN A 218 11.90 6.79 -9.62
N SER A 219 11.08 6.08 -8.85
CA SER A 219 10.46 6.60 -7.63
C SER A 219 11.50 6.95 -6.58
N ALA A 220 12.50 6.09 -6.36
CA ALA A 220 13.59 6.35 -5.44
C ALA A 220 14.44 7.57 -5.87
N ALA A 221 14.71 7.71 -7.17
CA ALA A 221 15.40 8.87 -7.71
C ALA A 221 14.59 10.16 -7.49
N HIS A 222 13.27 10.10 -7.75
CA HIS A 222 12.38 11.24 -7.53
C HIS A 222 12.30 11.64 -6.04
N SER A 223 12.22 10.66 -5.15
CA SER A 223 12.24 10.91 -3.69
C SER A 223 13.50 11.63 -3.25
N ARG A 224 14.67 11.23 -3.73
CA ARG A 224 15.95 11.91 -3.44
C ARG A 224 15.94 13.37 -3.91
N VAL A 225 15.39 13.66 -5.08
CA VAL A 225 15.26 15.03 -5.60
C VAL A 225 14.33 15.86 -4.72
N LEU A 226 13.22 15.29 -4.26
CA LEU A 226 12.28 15.96 -3.36
C LEU A 226 12.92 16.23 -2.00
N GLU A 227 13.66 15.29 -1.44
CA GLU A 227 14.42 15.47 -0.20
C GLU A 227 15.42 16.62 -0.31
N GLN A 228 16.20 16.69 -1.38
CA GLN A 228 17.14 17.77 -1.63
C GLN A 228 16.43 19.14 -1.75
N ARG A 229 15.27 19.20 -2.41
CA ARG A 229 14.46 20.42 -2.50
C ARG A 229 13.92 20.84 -1.13
N LEU A 230 13.43 19.87 -0.35
CA LEU A 230 12.93 20.12 1.00
C LEU A 230 14.02 20.70 1.92
N GLU A 231 15.23 20.12 1.88
CA GLU A 231 16.38 20.67 2.59
C GLU A 231 16.73 22.09 2.13
N GLY A 232 16.71 22.34 0.82
CA GLY A 232 16.94 23.68 0.25
C GLY A 232 15.91 24.70 0.77
N HIS A 233 14.62 24.36 0.74
CA HIS A 233 13.57 25.21 1.29
C HIS A 233 13.69 25.43 2.80
N SER A 234 14.06 24.39 3.54
CA SER A 234 14.27 24.49 4.98
C SER A 234 15.39 25.47 5.34
N ARG A 235 16.51 25.44 4.60
CA ARG A 235 17.62 26.38 4.76
C ARG A 235 17.19 27.82 4.42
N GLU A 236 16.43 28.00 3.35
CA GLU A 236 15.92 29.32 2.96
C GLU A 236 14.92 29.87 3.98
N MET A 237 14.01 29.03 4.49
CA MET A 237 13.09 29.42 5.57
C MET A 237 13.84 29.84 6.84
N ALA A 238 14.89 29.12 7.22
CA ALA A 238 15.73 29.48 8.36
C ALA A 238 16.42 30.84 8.14
N ARG A 239 16.91 31.13 6.91
CA ARG A 239 17.49 32.41 6.53
C ARG A 239 16.48 33.55 6.64
N VAL A 240 15.28 33.38 6.09
CA VAL A 240 14.20 34.37 6.15
C VAL A 240 13.77 34.63 7.60
N ALA A 241 13.62 33.57 8.40
CA ALA A 241 13.28 33.69 9.81
C ALA A 241 14.34 34.52 10.59
N LYS A 242 15.62 34.28 10.32
CA LYS A 242 16.70 35.08 10.90
C LYS A 242 16.61 36.56 10.49
N GLN A 243 16.42 36.85 9.19
CA GLN A 243 16.25 38.21 8.70
C GLN A 243 15.04 38.91 9.33
N ALA A 244 13.93 38.22 9.50
CA ALA A 244 12.73 38.73 10.17
C ALA A 244 13.01 39.09 11.64
N ALA A 245 13.76 38.25 12.34
CA ALA A 245 14.17 38.50 13.73
C ALA A 245 15.11 39.75 13.83
N ASP A 246 16.07 39.83 12.93
CA ASP A 246 16.99 40.97 12.88
C ASP A 246 16.25 42.31 12.57
N LEU A 247 15.30 42.28 11.66
CA LEU A 247 14.41 43.42 11.37
C LEU A 247 13.52 43.78 12.55
N GLY A 248 12.97 42.80 13.24
CA GLY A 248 12.17 43.01 14.45
C GLY A 248 12.95 43.71 15.56
N THR A 249 14.23 43.35 15.77
CA THR A 249 15.12 44.03 16.70
C THR A 249 15.45 45.45 16.28
N ALA A 250 15.68 45.69 14.99
CA ALA A 250 15.93 47.03 14.45
C ALA A 250 14.70 47.94 14.62
N VAL A 251 13.49 47.43 14.33
CA VAL A 251 12.24 48.18 14.54
C VAL A 251 12.05 48.56 16.01
N SER A 252 12.25 47.60 16.93
CA SER A 252 12.16 47.89 18.37
C SER A 252 13.14 48.94 18.87
N LEU A 253 14.36 48.92 18.35
CA LEU A 253 15.36 49.98 18.64
C LEU A 253 14.94 51.34 18.10
N GLN A 254 14.36 51.39 16.89
CA GLN A 254 13.83 52.62 16.32
C GLN A 254 12.63 53.15 17.12
N GLU A 255 11.73 52.34 17.56
CA GLU A 255 10.58 52.70 18.38
C GLU A 255 11.03 53.28 19.72
N THR A 256 12.03 52.68 20.37
CA THR A 256 12.61 53.22 21.62
C THR A 256 13.29 54.54 21.43
N ALA A 257 14.05 54.72 20.34
CA ALA A 257 14.69 56.01 19.99
C ALA A 257 13.66 57.09 19.70
N LEU A 258 12.60 56.77 18.94
CA LEU A 258 11.51 57.71 18.64
C LEU A 258 10.74 58.12 19.92
N ALA A 259 10.48 57.18 20.83
CA ALA A 259 9.86 57.48 22.13
C ALA A 259 10.72 58.42 22.98
N ALA A 260 12.04 58.20 23.02
CA ALA A 260 12.98 59.08 23.71
C ALA A 260 13.02 60.46 23.08
N GLN A 261 13.04 60.56 21.75
CA GLN A 261 13.01 61.83 21.03
C GLN A 261 11.71 62.61 21.30
N LYS A 262 10.58 61.95 21.31
CA LYS A 262 9.27 62.52 21.64
C LYS A 262 9.23 63.06 23.06
N ALA A 263 9.73 62.31 24.03
CA ALA A 263 9.82 62.73 25.41
C ALA A 263 10.70 63.98 25.57
N LEU A 264 11.83 64.04 24.85
CA LEU A 264 12.74 65.21 24.82
C LEU A 264 12.04 66.44 24.24
N MET A 265 11.31 66.29 23.15
CA MET A 265 10.52 67.39 22.56
C MET A 265 9.42 67.87 23.48
N GLU A 266 8.70 66.97 24.14
CA GLU A 266 7.67 67.33 25.12
C GLU A 266 8.25 68.06 26.34
N ALA A 267 9.40 67.64 26.85
CA ALA A 267 10.13 68.31 27.93
C ALA A 267 10.61 69.72 27.49
N SER A 268 11.17 69.85 26.26
CA SER A 268 11.59 71.15 25.73
C SER A 268 10.40 72.10 25.53
N ALA A 269 9.27 71.60 25.02
CA ALA A 269 8.06 72.39 24.84
C ALA A 269 7.48 72.86 26.21
N ALA A 270 7.50 71.98 27.21
CA ALA A 270 7.07 72.33 28.57
C ALA A 270 8.00 73.40 29.18
N ALA A 271 9.31 73.29 29.03
CA ALA A 271 10.26 74.26 29.48
C ALA A 271 10.05 75.67 28.82
N HIS A 272 9.83 75.65 27.52
CA HIS A 272 9.53 76.88 26.75
C HIS A 272 8.19 77.51 27.15
N ALA A 273 7.17 76.73 27.38
CA ALA A 273 5.85 77.17 27.91
C ALA A 273 6.00 77.80 29.27
N SER A 274 6.79 77.17 30.17
CA SER A 274 7.11 77.72 31.51
C SER A 274 7.86 79.08 31.42
N GLU A 275 8.87 79.22 30.53
CA GLU A 275 9.59 80.45 30.30
C GLU A 275 8.66 81.55 29.75
N LEU A 276 7.81 81.28 28.84
CA LEU A 276 6.79 82.21 28.31
C LEU A 276 5.83 82.65 29.41
N ALA A 277 5.31 81.72 30.20
CA ALA A 277 4.42 82.05 31.33
C ALA A 277 5.11 82.93 32.37
N ALA A 278 6.40 82.68 32.64
CA ALA A 278 7.17 83.57 33.54
C ALA A 278 7.34 84.98 32.95
N LYS A 279 7.60 85.06 31.66
CA LYS A 279 7.70 86.38 30.96
C LYS A 279 6.35 87.11 30.91
N ASP A 280 5.28 86.39 30.68
CA ASP A 280 3.92 86.99 30.71
C ASP A 280 3.57 87.48 32.12
N ALA A 281 3.86 86.71 33.14
CA ALA A 281 3.65 87.12 34.53
C ALA A 281 4.47 88.36 34.87
N GLU A 282 5.69 88.49 34.37
CA GLU A 282 6.51 89.63 34.54
C GLU A 282 5.94 90.87 33.79
N LEU A 283 5.51 90.69 32.57
CA LEU A 283 4.85 91.76 31.77
C LEU A 283 3.52 92.20 32.39
N LEU A 284 2.74 91.32 32.95
CA LEU A 284 1.52 91.65 33.72
C LEU A 284 1.86 92.46 34.98
N ARG A 285 2.90 92.10 35.69
CA ARG A 285 3.44 92.86 36.84
C ARG A 285 3.85 94.25 36.43
N ARG A 286 4.55 94.39 35.31
CA ARG A 286 5.00 95.73 34.74
C ARG A 286 3.85 96.58 34.22
N ARG A 287 2.70 95.95 33.78
CA ARG A 287 1.51 96.72 33.36
C ARG A 287 0.69 97.22 34.52
N GLY A 288 0.88 96.74 35.72
CA GLY A 288 0.18 97.18 36.93
C GLY A 288 0.54 98.67 37.26
N TRP A 289 -0.47 99.48 37.53
CA TRP A 289 -0.30 100.91 37.80
C TRP A 289 0.70 101.13 38.97
N ARG A 290 0.74 100.28 39.97
CA ARG A 290 1.71 100.30 41.07
C ARG A 290 3.18 100.23 40.63
N TRP A 291 3.47 99.45 39.58
CA TRP A 291 4.81 99.29 39.01
C TRP A 291 5.28 100.62 38.36
N TRP A 292 4.35 101.26 37.58
CA TRP A 292 4.61 102.56 36.99
C TRP A 292 4.89 103.67 38.02
N LEU A 293 4.19 103.67 39.16
CA LEU A 293 4.46 104.57 40.26
C LEU A 293 5.88 104.35 40.90
N LYS A 294 6.40 103.13 40.86
CA LYS A 294 7.74 102.81 41.39
C LYS A 294 8.82 103.02 40.33
N LEU A 295 8.54 103.11 39.04
CA LEU A 295 9.52 103.25 37.96
C LEU A 295 10.47 104.39 38.13
N PRO A 296 10.11 105.64 38.57
CA PRO A 296 11.06 106.72 38.81
C PRO A 296 12.04 106.36 39.90
N PHE A 297 11.61 105.72 40.97
CA PHE A 297 12.47 105.36 42.09
C PHE A 297 13.39 104.16 41.77
N ILE A 298 12.98 103.23 40.93
CA ILE A 298 13.83 102.14 40.41
C ILE A 298 14.90 102.73 39.49
N ARG A 299 14.54 103.69 38.60
CA ARG A 299 15.51 104.36 37.70
C ARG A 299 16.54 105.24 38.45
N LEU A 300 16.19 105.76 39.63
CA LEU A 300 17.08 106.51 40.51
C LEU A 300 17.89 105.59 41.48
N GLY A 301 17.75 104.30 41.35
CA GLY A 301 18.47 103.34 42.20
C GLY A 301 17.97 103.28 43.67
N LEU A 302 16.84 103.94 43.95
CA LEU A 302 16.28 104.02 45.31
C LEU A 302 15.38 102.84 45.71
N LEU A 303 14.92 101.99 44.73
CA LEU A 303 14.18 100.77 44.92
C LEU A 303 14.70 99.65 43.94
N LYS A 304 14.79 98.44 44.41
CA LYS A 304 15.04 97.27 43.53
C LYS A 304 13.76 96.91 42.81
N GLU A 305 13.87 96.41 41.55
CA GLU A 305 12.75 95.95 40.75
C GLU A 305 11.78 95.06 41.46
#